data_fe2178f3fef7fbcff46a4df1e8164b21
#
_entry.id   fe2178f3fef7fbcff46a4df1e8164b21
#
_cell.length_a   1.000
_cell.length_b   1.000
_cell.length_c   1.000
_cell.angle_alpha   90.00
_cell.angle_beta   90.00
_cell.angle_gamma   90.00
#
_symmetry.space_group_name_H-M   'P 1'
#
loop_
_entity.id
_entity.type
_entity.pdbx_description
1 polymer ?
#
loop_
_entity_poly.entity_id
_entity_poly.type
_entity_poly.pdbx_seq_one_letter_code
_entity_poly.pdbx_strand_id
1 'polypeptide(L)'
;MVAILVTVLAWAMPGIQDRPQLTEAIKLRDEKGQESGLVVLIQPMLDAPKTAPKYRNWSFDYLTAGYVPSSKNPGKSEVRFLCYSQTRRPTNDPAPGIVQNLLRLWSYNRYRLKIDHSEAYASRQIHLYLCDGGQAGGEQRFGEDRYVDRDTGRAVTHKVNTIYIYDMPSFTKDRVEMLREIAHEYGHATLPPIGPFSKPEDWANGDLGERLYLRWLFEDLVAQRLQRGDVLGATSAGLDQYLKAKSDPLIREVASNGPNLDLLGKKGEAAMNAYLGLALYAERIMPAKQFARAIALTGSTKAIDFARAVVDAASEESWTVRVPYGFEGKRIWLPVGKAKVSGATILARKGDWVQVQAGPQPITVR
;
A
#
# COMPACT_ATOMS: atom_id res chain seq x y z
N MET A 1 20.39 10.69 -27.69
CA MET A 1 20.06 9.52 -26.85
C MET A 1 21.20 9.33 -25.87
N VAL A 2 21.07 9.91 -24.67
CA VAL A 2 22.13 9.87 -23.64
C VAL A 2 21.89 8.62 -22.81
N ALA A 3 22.79 7.66 -22.92
CA ALA A 3 22.82 6.48 -22.04
C ALA A 3 23.25 6.95 -20.65
N ILE A 4 22.31 7.02 -19.71
CA ILE A 4 22.63 7.27 -18.31
C ILE A 4 23.20 5.95 -17.77
N LEU A 5 24.51 5.91 -17.61
CA LEU A 5 25.20 4.82 -16.92
C LEU A 5 24.91 4.99 -15.41
N VAL A 6 23.87 4.32 -14.92
CA VAL A 6 23.59 4.28 -13.48
C VAL A 6 24.57 3.30 -12.85
N THR A 7 25.60 3.82 -12.21
CA THR A 7 26.49 2.98 -11.39
C THR A 7 25.74 2.55 -10.15
N VAL A 8 25.20 1.34 -10.17
CA VAL A 8 24.56 0.70 -9.02
C VAL A 8 25.69 0.28 -8.07
N LEU A 9 25.98 1.11 -7.07
CA LEU A 9 26.69 0.64 -5.88
C LEU A 9 25.70 -0.18 -5.07
N ALA A 10 25.58 -1.46 -5.43
CA ALA A 10 24.91 -2.43 -4.59
C ALA A 10 25.68 -2.46 -3.26
N TRP A 11 24.99 -2.17 -2.17
CA TRP A 11 25.44 -2.59 -0.85
C TRP A 11 25.40 -4.11 -0.88
N ALA A 12 26.56 -4.69 -1.15
CA ALA A 12 26.68 -6.11 -1.37
C ALA A 12 26.31 -6.83 -0.08
N MET A 13 25.19 -7.54 -0.11
CA MET A 13 24.96 -8.60 0.84
C MET A 13 26.09 -9.63 0.70
N PRO A 14 26.63 -10.18 1.82
CA PRO A 14 27.65 -11.22 1.75
C PRO A 14 27.09 -12.42 0.98
N GLY A 15 27.67 -12.72 -0.18
CA GLY A 15 27.33 -13.90 -0.96
C GLY A 15 26.64 -13.67 -2.30
N ILE A 16 26.25 -12.45 -2.65
CA ILE A 16 25.78 -12.14 -4.00
C ILE A 16 27.03 -12.00 -4.89
N GLN A 17 27.31 -13.03 -5.68
CA GLN A 17 28.35 -12.93 -6.71
C GLN A 17 27.92 -11.91 -7.76
N ASP A 18 28.84 -10.99 -8.11
CA ASP A 18 28.70 -10.01 -9.18
C ASP A 18 28.55 -10.68 -10.56
N ARG A 19 27.36 -11.17 -10.85
CA ARG A 19 26.97 -11.41 -12.23
C ARG A 19 26.10 -10.25 -12.66
N PRO A 20 26.46 -9.49 -13.71
CA PRO A 20 25.61 -8.47 -14.27
C PRO A 20 24.38 -9.15 -14.90
N GLN A 21 23.35 -9.35 -14.11
CA GLN A 21 22.06 -9.77 -14.61
C GLN A 21 21.25 -8.52 -14.95
N LEU A 22 20.46 -8.63 -16.01
CA LEU A 22 19.64 -7.57 -16.55
C LEU A 22 18.82 -6.88 -15.43
N THR A 23 19.21 -5.65 -15.15
CA THR A 23 18.46 -4.79 -14.23
C THR A 23 17.42 -4.06 -15.05
N GLU A 24 16.14 -4.33 -14.82
CA GLU A 24 15.06 -3.60 -15.48
C GLU A 24 14.79 -2.30 -14.73
N ALA A 25 14.86 -1.18 -15.47
CA ALA A 25 14.51 0.12 -14.96
C ALA A 25 13.01 0.37 -15.18
N ILE A 26 12.26 0.62 -14.09
CA ILE A 26 10.85 0.94 -14.13
C ILE A 26 10.67 2.40 -13.78
N LYS A 27 10.07 3.16 -14.69
CA LYS A 27 9.68 4.52 -14.43
C LYS A 27 8.38 4.55 -13.62
N LEU A 28 8.44 5.15 -12.44
CA LEU A 28 7.27 5.37 -11.62
C LEU A 28 6.54 6.65 -12.05
N ARG A 29 5.24 6.66 -11.89
CA ARG A 29 4.41 7.84 -12.14
C ARG A 29 3.97 8.47 -10.82
N ASP A 30 3.86 9.78 -10.80
CA ASP A 30 3.32 10.53 -9.69
C ASP A 30 1.78 10.43 -9.61
N GLU A 31 1.19 11.15 -8.66
CA GLU A 31 -0.26 11.21 -8.45
C GLU A 31 -1.04 11.78 -9.65
N LYS A 32 -0.39 12.52 -10.54
CA LYS A 32 -0.98 13.08 -11.77
C LYS A 32 -0.77 12.18 -12.97
N GLY A 33 -0.12 11.02 -12.79
CA GLY A 33 0.22 10.09 -13.86
C GLY A 33 1.41 10.54 -14.71
N GLN A 34 2.15 11.59 -14.30
CA GLN A 34 3.37 12.03 -14.96
C GLN A 34 4.57 11.21 -14.50
N GLU A 35 5.57 11.03 -15.37
CA GLU A 35 6.80 10.36 -14.96
C GLU A 35 7.45 11.15 -13.82
N SER A 36 7.62 10.47 -12.68
CA SER A 36 8.11 11.12 -11.45
C SER A 36 9.61 11.40 -11.46
N GLY A 37 10.32 11.00 -12.50
CA GLY A 37 11.78 10.99 -12.54
C GLY A 37 12.42 9.93 -11.63
N LEU A 38 11.63 9.21 -10.81
CA LEU A 38 12.12 8.12 -9.99
C LEU A 38 12.25 6.86 -10.82
N VAL A 39 13.44 6.30 -10.82
CA VAL A 39 13.74 5.01 -11.44
C VAL A 39 13.87 4.00 -10.33
N VAL A 40 13.07 2.94 -10.40
CA VAL A 40 13.22 1.76 -9.56
C VAL A 40 13.81 0.64 -10.40
N LEU A 41 14.60 -0.20 -9.76
CA LEU A 41 15.32 -1.26 -10.45
C LEU A 41 14.86 -2.60 -9.92
N ILE A 42 14.69 -3.58 -10.81
CA ILE A 42 14.46 -4.97 -10.46
C ILE A 42 15.65 -5.78 -10.94
N GLN A 43 16.19 -6.58 -10.04
CA GLN A 43 17.26 -7.52 -10.35
C GLN A 43 16.70 -8.93 -10.13
N PRO A 44 16.26 -9.61 -11.20
CA PRO A 44 15.64 -10.92 -11.07
C PRO A 44 16.68 -12.04 -10.95
N MET A 45 16.27 -13.13 -10.34
CA MET A 45 16.89 -14.45 -10.37
C MET A 45 18.37 -14.49 -9.93
N LEU A 46 18.67 -13.81 -8.84
CA LEU A 46 19.92 -14.03 -8.10
C LEU A 46 19.85 -15.38 -7.36
N ASP A 47 20.99 -16.04 -7.21
CA ASP A 47 21.08 -17.12 -6.25
C ASP A 47 20.93 -16.55 -4.84
N ALA A 48 20.06 -17.14 -4.03
CA ALA A 48 19.88 -16.70 -2.66
C ALA A 48 21.20 -16.94 -1.89
N PRO A 49 21.55 -16.05 -0.95
CA PRO A 49 22.71 -16.27 -0.10
C PRO A 49 22.61 -17.62 0.61
N LYS A 50 23.74 -18.33 0.77
CA LYS A 50 23.79 -19.60 1.52
C LYS A 50 23.27 -19.45 2.96
N THR A 51 23.23 -18.22 3.46
CA THR A 51 22.67 -17.82 4.76
C THR A 51 21.23 -17.37 4.67
N ALA A 52 20.55 -17.54 3.51
CA ALA A 52 19.13 -17.21 3.38
C ALA A 52 18.34 -17.88 4.51
N PRO A 53 17.38 -17.17 5.11
CA PRO A 53 16.66 -17.69 6.28
C PRO A 53 15.91 -18.97 5.91
N LYS A 54 15.99 -19.96 6.79
CA LYS A 54 15.15 -21.15 6.72
C LYS A 54 13.88 -20.87 7.52
N TYR A 55 12.73 -21.07 6.90
CA TYR A 55 11.45 -20.99 7.58
C TYR A 55 10.75 -22.34 7.51
N ARG A 56 10.32 -22.89 8.66
CA ARG A 56 9.68 -24.21 8.78
C ARG A 56 10.39 -25.33 8.02
N ASN A 57 11.73 -25.35 8.04
CA ASN A 57 12.57 -26.28 7.30
C ASN A 57 12.57 -26.11 5.76
N TRP A 58 11.97 -25.05 5.25
CA TRP A 58 12.05 -24.72 3.83
C TRP A 58 13.33 -23.94 3.54
N SER A 59 13.95 -24.23 2.41
CA SER A 59 15.07 -23.45 1.88
C SER A 59 14.58 -22.61 0.70
N PHE A 60 15.16 -21.44 0.56
CA PHE A 60 14.88 -20.51 -0.52
C PHE A 60 16.16 -20.31 -1.31
N ASP A 61 16.17 -20.79 -2.55
CA ASP A 61 17.39 -20.86 -3.36
C ASP A 61 17.51 -19.66 -4.32
N TYR A 62 16.45 -18.91 -4.53
CA TYR A 62 16.41 -17.81 -5.49
C TYR A 62 15.96 -16.52 -4.84
N LEU A 63 16.45 -15.40 -5.40
CA LEU A 63 16.22 -14.06 -4.92
C LEU A 63 15.91 -13.12 -6.08
N THR A 64 14.87 -12.31 -5.92
CA THR A 64 14.63 -11.12 -6.75
C THR A 64 14.71 -9.89 -5.87
N ALA A 65 15.54 -8.92 -6.24
CA ALA A 65 15.72 -7.69 -5.48
C ALA A 65 15.01 -6.50 -6.16
N GLY A 66 14.36 -5.67 -5.36
CA GLY A 66 13.76 -4.41 -5.77
C GLY A 66 14.45 -3.22 -5.11
N TYR A 67 14.82 -2.23 -5.91
CA TYR A 67 15.56 -1.05 -5.48
C TYR A 67 14.71 0.20 -5.65
N VAL A 68 14.86 1.11 -4.72
CA VAL A 68 14.24 2.45 -4.75
C VAL A 68 15.30 3.52 -4.65
N PRO A 69 15.02 4.76 -5.08
CA PRO A 69 15.93 5.88 -4.82
C PRO A 69 16.19 6.05 -3.34
N SER A 70 17.45 6.18 -2.96
CA SER A 70 17.81 6.36 -1.56
C SER A 70 17.42 7.75 -1.06
N SER A 71 16.74 7.80 0.09
CA SER A 71 16.44 9.05 0.77
C SER A 71 17.67 9.69 1.43
N LYS A 72 18.68 8.87 1.76
CA LYS A 72 19.91 9.31 2.44
C LYS A 72 21.01 9.75 1.48
N ASN A 73 21.04 9.16 0.29
CA ASN A 73 22.10 9.38 -0.71
C ASN A 73 21.47 9.74 -2.06
N PRO A 74 21.24 11.03 -2.35
CA PRO A 74 20.68 11.45 -3.63
C PRO A 74 21.48 10.89 -4.83
N GLY A 75 20.76 10.38 -5.81
CA GLY A 75 21.35 9.75 -7.00
C GLY A 75 21.80 8.30 -6.83
N LYS A 76 21.67 7.71 -5.62
CA LYS A 76 21.91 6.29 -5.38
C LYS A 76 20.60 5.54 -5.19
N SER A 77 20.61 4.24 -5.43
CA SER A 77 19.51 3.34 -5.12
C SER A 77 19.81 2.52 -3.86
N GLU A 78 18.77 2.16 -3.14
CA GLU A 78 18.85 1.27 -1.99
C GLU A 78 17.91 0.08 -2.17
N VAL A 79 18.28 -1.08 -1.66
CA VAL A 79 17.42 -2.26 -1.66
C VAL A 79 16.25 -2.03 -0.74
N ARG A 80 15.03 -2.16 -1.27
CA ARG A 80 13.80 -2.06 -0.48
C ARG A 80 13.12 -3.40 -0.31
N PHE A 81 13.12 -4.22 -1.36
CA PHE A 81 12.45 -5.51 -1.39
C PHE A 81 13.43 -6.62 -1.73
N LEU A 82 13.36 -7.71 -0.98
CA LEU A 82 14.07 -8.96 -1.25
C LEU A 82 13.01 -10.07 -1.28
N CYS A 83 12.76 -10.61 -2.47
CA CYS A 83 11.77 -11.65 -2.68
C CYS A 83 12.48 -12.99 -2.87
N TYR A 84 12.31 -13.87 -1.90
CA TYR A 84 12.91 -15.21 -1.85
C TYR A 84 11.93 -16.24 -2.38
N SER A 85 12.37 -17.08 -3.30
CA SER A 85 11.59 -18.18 -3.89
C SER A 85 12.24 -19.52 -3.58
N GLN A 86 11.41 -20.53 -3.29
CA GLN A 86 11.86 -21.89 -3.04
C GLN A 86 12.25 -22.59 -4.35
N THR A 87 11.48 -22.39 -5.39
CA THR A 87 11.64 -23.09 -6.66
C THR A 87 11.85 -22.10 -7.81
N ARG A 88 12.86 -22.34 -8.63
CA ARG A 88 13.04 -21.60 -9.88
C ARG A 88 11.97 -22.03 -10.89
N ARG A 89 11.17 -21.08 -11.32
CA ARG A 89 10.18 -21.27 -12.40
C ARG A 89 10.64 -20.48 -13.63
N PRO A 90 11.45 -21.08 -14.53
CA PRO A 90 12.14 -20.33 -15.58
C PRO A 90 11.21 -19.52 -16.50
N THR A 91 9.99 -19.99 -16.70
CA THR A 91 9.02 -19.38 -17.64
C THR A 91 7.88 -18.64 -16.95
N ASN A 92 7.65 -18.85 -15.64
CA ASN A 92 6.51 -18.29 -14.91
C ASN A 92 6.85 -17.98 -13.45
N ASP A 93 8.08 -17.56 -13.15
CA ASP A 93 8.44 -17.14 -11.80
C ASP A 93 7.63 -15.88 -11.44
N PRO A 94 6.78 -15.92 -10.40
CA PRO A 94 5.99 -14.77 -10.01
C PRO A 94 6.81 -13.68 -9.30
N ALA A 95 8.01 -14.00 -8.80
CA ALA A 95 8.81 -13.10 -7.97
C ALA A 95 9.13 -11.74 -8.64
N PRO A 96 9.56 -11.66 -9.91
CA PRO A 96 9.81 -10.38 -10.55
C PRO A 96 8.54 -9.52 -10.66
N GLY A 97 7.41 -10.12 -11.02
CA GLY A 97 6.12 -9.43 -11.10
C GLY A 97 5.66 -8.93 -9.72
N ILE A 98 5.83 -9.76 -8.68
CA ILE A 98 5.50 -9.40 -7.29
C ILE A 98 6.37 -8.22 -6.82
N VAL A 99 7.67 -8.25 -7.05
CA VAL A 99 8.57 -7.15 -6.71
C VAL A 99 8.19 -5.88 -7.47
N GLN A 100 7.85 -5.99 -8.75
CA GLN A 100 7.36 -4.86 -9.55
C GLN A 100 6.07 -4.28 -8.96
N ASN A 101 5.14 -5.12 -8.57
CA ASN A 101 3.91 -4.70 -7.90
C ASN A 101 4.21 -3.98 -6.57
N LEU A 102 5.03 -4.56 -5.70
CA LEU A 102 5.45 -3.94 -4.44
C LEU A 102 6.10 -2.55 -4.65
N LEU A 103 6.88 -2.37 -5.70
CA LEU A 103 7.44 -1.07 -6.07
C LEU A 103 6.35 -0.06 -6.49
N ARG A 104 5.25 -0.53 -7.12
CA ARG A 104 4.07 0.31 -7.38
C ARG A 104 3.37 0.70 -6.09
N LEU A 105 3.14 -0.24 -5.18
CA LEU A 105 2.54 0.03 -3.86
C LEU A 105 3.40 1.01 -3.04
N TRP A 106 4.71 0.84 -3.08
CA TRP A 106 5.66 1.79 -2.48
C TRP A 106 5.49 3.21 -3.05
N SER A 107 5.30 3.33 -4.36
CA SER A 107 5.08 4.63 -4.98
C SER A 107 3.77 5.28 -4.54
N TYR A 108 2.70 4.50 -4.34
CA TYR A 108 1.44 5.00 -3.79
C TYR A 108 1.60 5.51 -2.36
N ASN A 109 2.30 4.78 -1.50
CA ASN A 109 2.63 5.27 -0.16
C ASN A 109 3.35 6.62 -0.23
N ARG A 110 4.32 6.75 -1.11
CA ARG A 110 5.09 7.98 -1.27
C ARG A 110 4.25 9.14 -1.81
N TYR A 111 3.48 8.92 -2.86
CA TYR A 111 2.81 10.00 -3.58
C TYR A 111 1.38 10.28 -3.11
N ARG A 112 0.61 9.25 -2.79
CA ARG A 112 -0.79 9.41 -2.37
C ARG A 112 -0.93 9.53 -0.85
N LEU A 113 -0.16 8.77 -0.08
CA LEU A 113 -0.25 8.78 1.39
C LEU A 113 0.79 9.68 2.05
N LYS A 114 1.79 10.16 1.30
CA LYS A 114 2.90 10.98 1.83
C LYS A 114 3.60 10.32 3.03
N ILE A 115 3.58 8.99 3.08
CA ILE A 115 4.31 8.24 4.10
C ILE A 115 5.80 8.43 3.83
N ASP A 116 6.48 9.00 4.81
CA ASP A 116 7.93 9.09 4.79
C ASP A 116 8.52 7.71 5.11
N HIS A 117 9.15 7.10 4.12
CA HIS A 117 9.80 5.81 4.28
C HIS A 117 11.07 5.85 5.15
N SER A 118 11.38 7.00 5.76
CA SER A 118 12.38 7.10 6.82
C SER A 118 11.83 6.72 8.21
N GLU A 119 10.50 6.68 8.37
CA GLU A 119 9.88 6.30 9.63
C GLU A 119 10.10 4.84 10.00
N ALA A 120 10.11 4.58 11.31
CA ALA A 120 10.67 3.36 11.91
C ALA A 120 10.14 2.03 11.37
N TYR A 121 8.87 1.95 10.96
CA TYR A 121 8.30 0.72 10.38
C TYR A 121 8.30 0.76 8.85
N ALA A 122 8.04 1.91 8.23
CA ALA A 122 8.00 2.06 6.78
C ALA A 122 9.39 2.07 6.13
N SER A 123 10.45 2.43 6.89
CA SER A 123 11.83 2.45 6.41
C SER A 123 12.48 1.07 6.33
N ARG A 124 11.86 0.06 6.94
CA ARG A 124 12.46 -1.27 6.99
C ARG A 124 12.50 -1.92 5.62
N GLN A 125 13.58 -2.61 5.35
CA GLN A 125 13.66 -3.51 4.20
C GLN A 125 12.60 -4.60 4.35
N ILE A 126 11.93 -4.94 3.27
CA ILE A 126 10.90 -5.97 3.25
C ILE A 126 11.48 -7.23 2.64
N HIS A 127 11.46 -8.32 3.40
CA HIS A 127 11.82 -9.67 3.00
C HIS A 127 10.53 -10.45 2.74
N LEU A 128 10.27 -10.77 1.49
CA LEU A 128 9.12 -11.56 1.06
C LEU A 128 9.55 -12.99 0.78
N TYR A 129 8.86 -13.96 1.36
CA TYR A 129 9.09 -15.39 1.18
C TYR A 129 7.92 -16.02 0.45
N LEU A 130 8.17 -16.53 -0.75
CA LEU A 130 7.19 -17.25 -1.55
C LEU A 130 7.29 -18.74 -1.24
N CYS A 131 6.33 -19.23 -0.44
CA CYS A 131 6.33 -20.60 0.05
C CYS A 131 5.46 -21.48 -0.84
N ASP A 132 6.00 -22.59 -1.33
CA ASP A 132 5.25 -23.56 -2.16
C ASP A 132 4.28 -24.43 -1.35
N GLY A 133 4.41 -24.44 -0.03
CA GLY A 133 3.56 -25.18 0.89
C GLY A 133 2.89 -24.30 1.94
N GLY A 134 2.14 -24.95 2.84
CA GLY A 134 1.36 -24.30 3.88
C GLY A 134 -0.12 -24.22 3.52
N GLN A 135 -0.89 -23.53 4.35
CA GLN A 135 -2.27 -23.14 4.04
C GLN A 135 -2.25 -21.84 3.28
N ALA A 136 -2.99 -21.73 2.18
CA ALA A 136 -3.07 -20.52 1.38
C ALA A 136 -3.40 -19.29 2.24
N GLY A 137 -2.59 -18.23 2.09
CA GLY A 137 -2.70 -17.00 2.87
C GLY A 137 -1.35 -16.31 2.99
N GLY A 138 -1.33 -15.20 3.72
CA GLY A 138 -0.13 -14.43 4.04
C GLY A 138 0.08 -14.26 5.53
N GLU A 139 1.24 -13.72 5.87
CA GLU A 139 1.58 -13.37 7.24
C GLU A 139 2.69 -12.32 7.23
N GLN A 140 2.47 -11.19 7.90
CA GLN A 140 3.51 -10.19 8.12
C GLN A 140 4.08 -10.31 9.53
N ARG A 141 5.40 -10.23 9.66
CA ARG A 141 6.10 -10.20 10.93
C ARG A 141 7.23 -9.17 10.93
N PHE A 142 7.50 -8.60 12.09
CA PHE A 142 8.73 -7.87 12.32
C PHE A 142 9.84 -8.86 12.68
N GLY A 143 10.95 -8.78 11.96
CA GLY A 143 12.10 -9.66 12.13
C GLY A 143 13.41 -8.90 12.27
N GLU A 144 14.45 -9.66 12.47
CA GLU A 144 15.83 -9.18 12.47
C GLU A 144 16.65 -10.05 11.53
N ASP A 145 17.45 -9.40 10.67
CA ASP A 145 18.48 -10.05 9.88
C ASP A 145 19.85 -9.76 10.49
N ARG A 146 20.71 -10.76 10.53
CA ARG A 146 22.07 -10.64 11.07
C ARG A 146 23.07 -10.93 9.96
N TYR A 147 23.95 -10.00 9.72
CA TYR A 147 25.02 -10.16 8.76
C TYR A 147 26.35 -9.61 9.30
N VAL A 148 27.45 -9.98 8.68
CA VAL A 148 28.76 -9.41 8.98
C VAL A 148 28.98 -8.26 7.99
N ASP A 149 29.13 -7.06 8.52
CA ASP A 149 29.52 -5.90 7.75
C ASP A 149 30.92 -6.12 7.17
N ARG A 150 31.07 -6.01 5.86
CA ARG A 150 32.32 -6.33 5.16
C ARG A 150 33.43 -5.34 5.42
N ASP A 151 33.07 -4.07 5.63
CA ASP A 151 34.06 -3.01 5.78
C ASP A 151 34.65 -3.02 7.21
N THR A 152 33.81 -3.39 8.18
CA THR A 152 34.20 -3.37 9.59
C THR A 152 34.44 -4.75 10.19
N GLY A 153 34.04 -5.83 9.50
CA GLY A 153 34.11 -7.20 10.03
C GLY A 153 33.19 -7.47 11.22
N ARG A 154 32.29 -6.52 11.57
CA ARG A 154 31.42 -6.63 12.74
C ARG A 154 30.07 -7.25 12.40
N ALA A 155 29.55 -8.03 13.33
CA ALA A 155 28.17 -8.49 13.24
C ALA A 155 27.23 -7.31 13.42
N VAL A 156 26.31 -7.13 12.45
CA VAL A 156 25.28 -6.08 12.44
C VAL A 156 23.93 -6.75 12.43
N THR A 157 23.02 -6.24 13.26
CA THR A 157 21.62 -6.64 13.26
C THR A 157 20.80 -5.58 12.52
N HIS A 158 20.08 -5.99 11.51
CA HIS A 158 19.20 -5.13 10.72
C HIS A 158 17.73 -5.50 10.97
N LYS A 159 16.93 -4.52 11.37
CA LYS A 159 15.48 -4.75 11.54
C LYS A 159 14.80 -4.78 10.17
N VAL A 160 14.03 -5.82 9.93
CA VAL A 160 13.33 -6.05 8.67
C VAL A 160 11.83 -6.26 8.91
N ASN A 161 11.03 -5.99 7.89
CA ASN A 161 9.68 -6.50 7.79
C ASN A 161 9.71 -7.80 6.98
N THR A 162 9.06 -8.82 7.48
CA THR A 162 9.02 -10.13 6.82
C THR A 162 7.59 -10.44 6.42
N ILE A 163 7.39 -10.77 5.15
CA ILE A 163 6.10 -11.19 4.59
C ILE A 163 6.26 -12.63 4.09
N TYR A 164 5.35 -13.50 4.48
CA TYR A 164 5.25 -14.87 3.97
C TYR A 164 3.98 -14.98 3.15
N ILE A 165 4.08 -15.56 1.95
CA ILE A 165 2.93 -15.95 1.14
C ILE A 165 2.99 -17.46 0.99
N TYR A 166 1.99 -18.13 1.54
CA TYR A 166 1.90 -19.60 1.60
C TYR A 166 1.08 -20.15 0.45
N ASP A 167 1.40 -21.39 0.04
CA ASP A 167 0.72 -22.08 -1.07
C ASP A 167 0.68 -21.28 -2.37
N MET A 168 1.84 -20.78 -2.79
CA MET A 168 2.01 -20.05 -4.05
C MET A 168 1.37 -20.74 -5.28
N PRO A 169 1.36 -22.10 -5.40
CA PRO A 169 0.67 -22.78 -6.49
C PRO A 169 -0.83 -22.47 -6.59
N SER A 170 -1.54 -22.28 -5.48
CA SER A 170 -2.95 -21.91 -5.45
C SER A 170 -3.15 -20.48 -5.94
N PHE A 171 -2.32 -19.53 -5.50
CA PHE A 171 -2.41 -18.13 -5.93
C PHE A 171 -2.11 -17.93 -7.43
N THR A 172 -1.33 -18.80 -8.05
CA THR A 172 -1.06 -18.67 -9.50
C THR A 172 -2.31 -18.87 -10.37
N LYS A 173 -3.36 -19.46 -9.84
CA LYS A 173 -4.64 -19.70 -10.52
C LYS A 173 -5.58 -18.50 -10.43
N ASP A 174 -5.55 -17.75 -9.34
CA ASP A 174 -6.34 -16.55 -9.13
C ASP A 174 -5.41 -15.32 -8.94
N ARG A 175 -5.32 -14.50 -9.99
CA ARG A 175 -4.44 -13.34 -10.01
C ARG A 175 -4.94 -12.18 -9.16
N VAL A 176 -6.25 -12.05 -9.00
CA VAL A 176 -6.84 -11.03 -8.12
C VAL A 176 -6.56 -11.40 -6.67
N GLU A 177 -6.73 -12.67 -6.32
CA GLU A 177 -6.46 -13.16 -4.97
C GLU A 177 -4.98 -13.01 -4.59
N MET A 178 -4.06 -13.36 -5.51
CA MET A 178 -2.63 -13.14 -5.28
C MET A 178 -2.31 -11.66 -5.05
N LEU A 179 -2.88 -10.78 -5.87
CA LEU A 179 -2.67 -9.34 -5.75
C LEU A 179 -3.25 -8.80 -4.44
N ARG A 180 -4.42 -9.29 -4.03
CA ARG A 180 -5.08 -8.98 -2.77
C ARG A 180 -4.19 -9.33 -1.59
N GLU A 181 -3.68 -10.56 -1.56
CA GLU A 181 -2.85 -11.04 -0.46
C GLU A 181 -1.57 -10.23 -0.30
N ILE A 182 -0.87 -9.95 -1.41
CA ILE A 182 0.32 -9.12 -1.41
C ILE A 182 0.02 -7.70 -0.90
N ALA A 183 -1.09 -7.12 -1.34
CA ALA A 183 -1.50 -5.78 -0.93
C ALA A 183 -1.89 -5.72 0.56
N HIS A 184 -2.52 -6.79 1.07
CA HIS A 184 -2.89 -6.96 2.48
C HIS A 184 -1.65 -6.98 3.37
N GLU A 185 -0.73 -7.90 3.10
CA GLU A 185 0.50 -8.03 3.88
C GLU A 185 1.42 -6.82 3.77
N TYR A 186 1.43 -6.17 2.61
CA TYR A 186 2.14 -4.90 2.44
C TYR A 186 1.48 -3.77 3.25
N GLY A 187 0.16 -3.79 3.39
CA GLY A 187 -0.59 -2.90 4.29
C GLY A 187 -0.12 -3.04 5.74
N HIS A 188 -0.05 -4.28 6.25
CA HIS A 188 0.51 -4.55 7.58
C HIS A 188 1.95 -4.05 7.73
N ALA A 189 2.76 -4.21 6.70
CA ALA A 189 4.16 -3.83 6.73
C ALA A 189 4.40 -2.30 6.71
N THR A 190 3.46 -1.50 6.18
CA THR A 190 3.76 -0.10 5.84
C THR A 190 2.72 0.94 6.25
N LEU A 191 1.47 0.55 6.49
CA LEU A 191 0.45 1.47 6.95
C LEU A 191 0.42 1.56 8.48
N PRO A 192 0.01 2.70 9.06
CA PRO A 192 -0.15 2.84 10.49
C PRO A 192 -1.12 1.79 11.05
N PRO A 193 -0.80 1.18 12.21
CA PRO A 193 -1.65 0.19 12.85
C PRO A 193 -2.87 0.86 13.49
N ILE A 194 -3.85 1.23 12.69
CA ILE A 194 -5.10 1.86 13.12
C ILE A 194 -6.24 0.86 12.99
N GLY A 195 -7.14 0.92 13.92
CA GLY A 195 -8.39 0.20 13.86
C GLY A 195 -8.55 -0.84 14.94
N PRO A 196 -9.80 -1.13 15.25
CA PRO A 196 -10.13 -2.17 16.21
C PRO A 196 -10.12 -3.52 15.52
N PHE A 197 -9.66 -4.52 16.22
CA PHE A 197 -9.68 -5.87 15.73
C PHE A 197 -10.42 -6.82 16.59
N SER A 198 -10.96 -7.83 15.96
CA SER A 198 -11.15 -9.17 16.50
C SER A 198 -10.20 -10.10 15.74
N LYS A 199 -9.45 -10.89 16.52
CA LYS A 199 -8.53 -11.93 15.98
C LYS A 199 -9.00 -12.57 14.66
N PRO A 200 -8.09 -12.98 13.75
CA PRO A 200 -6.68 -13.24 14.06
C PRO A 200 -5.76 -12.02 14.03
N GLU A 201 -6.20 -10.89 13.55
CA GLU A 201 -5.35 -9.71 13.34
C GLU A 201 -5.56 -8.67 14.43
N ASP A 202 -4.51 -7.95 14.78
CA ASP A 202 -4.59 -6.91 15.81
C ASP A 202 -4.95 -5.52 15.26
N TRP A 203 -4.82 -5.31 13.93
CA TRP A 203 -4.99 -4.00 13.27
C TRP A 203 -5.62 -4.08 11.87
N ALA A 204 -6.37 -3.04 11.46
CA ALA A 204 -7.04 -2.96 10.15
C ALA A 204 -6.14 -2.51 8.99
N ASN A 205 -4.86 -2.31 9.23
CA ASN A 205 -3.98 -1.78 8.21
C ASN A 205 -3.77 -2.73 7.02
N GLY A 206 -3.80 -4.05 7.23
CA GLY A 206 -3.82 -5.03 6.14
C GLY A 206 -5.05 -4.88 5.27
N ASP A 207 -6.23 -4.95 5.86
CA ASP A 207 -7.52 -4.76 5.19
C ASP A 207 -7.66 -3.40 4.50
N LEU A 208 -7.15 -2.33 5.12
CA LEU A 208 -7.14 -1.00 4.54
C LEU A 208 -6.19 -0.96 3.34
N GLY A 209 -4.98 -1.50 3.48
CA GLY A 209 -3.98 -1.57 2.42
C GLY A 209 -4.51 -2.33 1.21
N GLU A 210 -5.06 -3.51 1.44
CA GLU A 210 -5.71 -4.32 0.41
C GLU A 210 -6.69 -3.49 -0.43
N ARG A 211 -7.64 -2.81 0.22
CA ARG A 211 -8.70 -2.08 -0.48
C ARG A 211 -8.23 -0.79 -1.14
N LEU A 212 -7.32 -0.05 -0.50
CA LEU A 212 -6.75 1.17 -1.08
C LEU A 212 -5.87 0.84 -2.29
N TYR A 213 -4.93 -0.10 -2.14
CA TYR A 213 -3.98 -0.42 -3.21
C TYR A 213 -4.67 -1.04 -4.41
N LEU A 214 -5.61 -1.98 -4.20
CA LEU A 214 -6.36 -2.56 -5.32
C LEU A 214 -7.19 -1.52 -6.06
N ARG A 215 -7.76 -0.55 -5.34
CA ARG A 215 -8.49 0.57 -5.96
C ARG A 215 -7.56 1.41 -6.84
N TRP A 216 -6.41 1.80 -6.34
CA TRP A 216 -5.48 2.63 -7.10
C TRP A 216 -4.87 1.88 -8.29
N LEU A 217 -4.57 0.60 -8.12
CA LEU A 217 -4.13 -0.25 -9.24
C LEU A 217 -5.23 -0.38 -10.31
N PHE A 218 -6.49 -0.55 -9.91
CA PHE A 218 -7.62 -0.57 -10.83
C PHE A 218 -7.77 0.75 -11.59
N GLU A 219 -7.76 1.89 -10.89
CA GLU A 219 -7.86 3.21 -11.50
C GLU A 219 -6.72 3.48 -12.48
N ASP A 220 -5.50 3.11 -12.12
CA ASP A 220 -4.34 3.28 -12.97
C ASP A 220 -4.34 2.33 -14.18
N LEU A 221 -4.88 1.11 -14.02
CA LEU A 221 -5.06 0.16 -15.11
C LEU A 221 -6.13 0.64 -16.11
N VAL A 222 -7.28 1.11 -15.62
CA VAL A 222 -8.36 1.66 -16.47
C VAL A 222 -7.92 2.93 -17.18
N ALA A 223 -7.14 3.78 -16.51
CA ALA A 223 -6.56 4.98 -17.10
C ALA A 223 -5.34 4.70 -18.00
N GLN A 224 -5.03 3.43 -18.28
CA GLN A 224 -3.90 3.00 -19.11
C GLN A 224 -2.53 3.51 -18.62
N ARG A 225 -2.41 3.80 -17.33
CA ARG A 225 -1.14 4.15 -16.68
C ARG A 225 -0.34 2.91 -16.27
N LEU A 226 -1.00 1.76 -16.17
CA LEU A 226 -0.41 0.45 -15.91
C LEU A 226 -0.79 -0.52 -17.02
N GLN A 227 0.08 -1.51 -17.20
CA GLN A 227 -0.18 -2.67 -18.03
C GLN A 227 -0.64 -3.85 -17.17
N ARG A 228 -1.21 -4.87 -17.79
CA ARG A 228 -1.67 -6.08 -17.10
C ARG A 228 -0.54 -6.79 -16.33
N GLY A 229 0.70 -6.72 -16.82
CA GLY A 229 1.88 -7.24 -16.12
C GLY A 229 2.15 -6.54 -14.78
N ASP A 230 1.89 -5.23 -14.69
CA ASP A 230 2.08 -4.45 -13.45
C ASP A 230 1.13 -4.86 -12.32
N VAL A 231 0.04 -5.54 -12.64
CA VAL A 231 -0.97 -6.06 -11.72
C VAL A 231 -0.99 -7.59 -11.70
N LEU A 232 0.15 -8.23 -11.91
CA LEU A 232 0.33 -9.69 -11.87
C LEU A 232 -0.57 -10.47 -12.85
N GLY A 233 -1.05 -9.82 -13.90
CA GLY A 233 -1.97 -10.40 -14.86
C GLY A 233 -3.45 -10.32 -14.46
N ALA A 234 -3.80 -9.70 -13.33
CA ALA A 234 -5.19 -9.42 -12.98
C ALA A 234 -5.86 -8.56 -14.07
N THR A 235 -7.16 -8.74 -14.26
CA THR A 235 -7.94 -7.96 -15.21
C THR A 235 -8.65 -6.80 -14.52
N SER A 236 -8.91 -5.72 -15.25
CA SER A 236 -9.74 -4.61 -14.73
C SER A 236 -11.12 -5.10 -14.30
N ALA A 237 -11.72 -6.04 -15.04
CA ALA A 237 -13.01 -6.62 -14.66
C ALA A 237 -12.93 -7.40 -13.32
N GLY A 238 -11.88 -8.20 -13.11
CA GLY A 238 -11.69 -8.92 -11.85
C GLY A 238 -11.48 -7.98 -10.65
N LEU A 239 -10.67 -6.92 -10.84
CA LEU A 239 -10.47 -5.90 -9.82
C LEU A 239 -11.77 -5.12 -9.53
N ASP A 240 -12.53 -4.75 -10.56
CA ASP A 240 -13.82 -4.08 -10.41
C ASP A 240 -14.83 -4.94 -9.63
N GLN A 241 -14.90 -6.23 -9.97
CA GLN A 241 -15.75 -7.18 -9.23
C GLN A 241 -15.36 -7.26 -7.75
N TYR A 242 -14.07 -7.37 -7.46
CA TYR A 242 -13.56 -7.37 -6.08
C TYR A 242 -13.96 -6.08 -5.35
N LEU A 243 -13.72 -4.91 -5.93
CA LEU A 243 -14.02 -3.61 -5.33
C LEU A 243 -15.50 -3.41 -5.08
N LYS A 244 -16.36 -3.81 -6.02
CA LYS A 244 -17.82 -3.79 -5.88
C LYS A 244 -18.32 -4.68 -4.73
N ALA A 245 -17.66 -5.82 -4.51
CA ALA A 245 -18.03 -6.73 -3.45
C ALA A 245 -17.50 -6.31 -2.06
N LYS A 246 -16.28 -5.80 -1.98
CA LYS A 246 -15.58 -5.61 -0.70
C LYS A 246 -15.43 -4.15 -0.25
N SER A 247 -15.34 -3.20 -1.17
CA SER A 247 -15.07 -1.79 -0.86
C SER A 247 -16.29 -0.89 -1.01
N ASP A 248 -17.01 -1.01 -2.13
CA ASP A 248 -18.11 -0.11 -2.46
C ASP A 248 -19.29 -0.16 -1.47
N PRO A 249 -19.67 -1.31 -0.86
CA PRO A 249 -20.69 -1.32 0.17
C PRO A 249 -20.32 -0.48 1.38
N LEU A 250 -19.05 -0.54 1.82
CA LEU A 250 -18.56 0.22 2.97
C LEU A 250 -18.54 1.73 2.69
N ILE A 251 -18.13 2.12 1.49
CA ILE A 251 -18.15 3.53 1.04
C ILE A 251 -19.57 4.05 0.98
N ARG A 252 -20.49 3.28 0.39
CA ARG A 252 -21.91 3.66 0.27
C ARG A 252 -22.58 3.83 1.62
N GLU A 253 -22.26 2.98 2.60
CA GLU A 253 -22.78 3.09 3.96
C GLU A 253 -22.44 4.46 4.56
N VAL A 254 -21.16 4.87 4.52
CA VAL A 254 -20.74 6.17 5.05
C VAL A 254 -21.30 7.33 4.22
N ALA A 255 -21.37 7.21 2.90
CA ALA A 255 -21.92 8.24 2.04
C ALA A 255 -23.40 8.51 2.35
N SER A 256 -24.16 7.46 2.65
CA SER A 256 -25.62 7.57 2.92
C SER A 256 -25.91 8.00 4.35
N ASN A 257 -25.25 7.39 5.33
CA ASN A 257 -25.60 7.48 6.75
C ASN A 257 -24.62 8.34 7.58
N GLY A 258 -23.53 8.77 6.96
CA GLY A 258 -22.41 9.41 7.65
C GLY A 258 -21.58 8.41 8.46
N PRO A 259 -20.47 8.84 9.06
CA PRO A 259 -19.63 7.97 9.88
C PRO A 259 -20.38 7.48 11.12
N ASN A 260 -20.22 6.19 11.43
CA ASN A 260 -20.77 5.60 12.66
C ASN A 260 -19.75 5.72 13.80
N LEU A 261 -19.74 6.89 14.46
CA LEU A 261 -18.77 7.21 15.51
C LEU A 261 -18.88 6.27 16.72
N ASP A 262 -20.07 5.74 17.01
CA ASP A 262 -20.28 4.83 18.14
C ASP A 262 -19.58 3.48 17.89
N LEU A 263 -19.57 3.01 16.65
CA LEU A 263 -18.83 1.79 16.28
C LEU A 263 -17.33 2.00 16.28
N LEU A 264 -16.83 3.18 15.89
CA LEU A 264 -15.39 3.46 15.87
C LEU A 264 -14.73 3.41 17.26
N GLY A 265 -15.52 3.53 18.34
CA GLY A 265 -15.07 3.32 19.72
C GLY A 265 -15.08 1.87 20.21
N LYS A 266 -15.60 0.93 19.40
CA LYS A 266 -15.77 -0.48 19.76
C LYS A 266 -14.72 -1.37 19.13
N LYS A 267 -14.78 -2.67 19.42
CA LYS A 267 -13.99 -3.73 18.79
C LYS A 267 -14.88 -4.68 18.01
N GLY A 268 -14.30 -5.43 17.08
CA GLY A 268 -14.98 -6.46 16.31
C GLY A 268 -15.27 -6.06 14.87
N GLU A 269 -15.80 -6.98 14.08
CA GLU A 269 -16.00 -6.85 12.65
C GLU A 269 -16.83 -5.62 12.24
N ALA A 270 -17.91 -5.33 12.94
CA ALA A 270 -18.73 -4.15 12.66
C ALA A 270 -17.97 -2.84 12.85
N ALA A 271 -17.12 -2.75 13.87
CA ALA A 271 -16.28 -1.61 14.14
C ALA A 271 -15.16 -1.49 13.08
N MET A 272 -14.58 -2.61 12.67
CA MET A 272 -13.62 -2.66 11.57
C MET A 272 -14.25 -2.16 10.27
N ASN A 273 -15.41 -2.66 9.90
CA ASN A 273 -16.12 -2.25 8.69
C ASN A 273 -16.48 -0.76 8.73
N ALA A 274 -16.85 -0.21 9.89
CA ALA A 274 -17.09 1.23 10.07
C ALA A 274 -15.81 2.05 9.85
N TYR A 275 -14.67 1.60 10.36
CA TYR A 275 -13.37 2.25 10.14
C TYR A 275 -12.93 2.17 8.67
N LEU A 276 -12.97 0.99 8.07
CA LEU A 276 -12.61 0.81 6.65
C LEU A 276 -13.52 1.65 5.75
N GLY A 277 -14.83 1.66 6.02
CA GLY A 277 -15.79 2.49 5.29
C GLY A 277 -15.44 3.97 5.38
N LEU A 278 -15.13 4.46 6.59
CA LEU A 278 -14.74 5.85 6.79
C LEU A 278 -13.44 6.19 6.06
N ALA A 279 -12.41 5.34 6.18
CA ALA A 279 -11.12 5.59 5.55
C ALA A 279 -11.23 5.59 4.01
N LEU A 280 -11.90 4.60 3.45
CA LEU A 280 -12.12 4.50 2.00
C LEU A 280 -13.00 5.64 1.48
N TYR A 281 -14.02 6.04 2.24
CA TYR A 281 -14.85 7.16 1.88
C TYR A 281 -14.08 8.49 1.92
N ALA A 282 -13.31 8.73 2.97
CA ALA A 282 -12.49 9.93 3.10
C ALA A 282 -11.47 10.02 1.93
N GLU A 283 -10.82 8.91 1.58
CA GLU A 283 -9.92 8.85 0.42
C GLU A 283 -10.63 9.25 -0.88
N ARG A 284 -11.90 8.87 -1.05
CA ARG A 284 -12.69 9.18 -2.27
C ARG A 284 -13.09 10.64 -2.37
N ILE A 285 -13.43 11.29 -1.28
CA ILE A 285 -13.97 12.66 -1.29
C ILE A 285 -12.89 13.73 -1.10
N MET A 286 -11.82 13.42 -0.39
CA MET A 286 -10.75 14.36 -0.06
C MET A 286 -9.62 14.31 -1.09
N PRO A 287 -8.92 15.41 -1.35
CA PRO A 287 -7.64 15.38 -2.06
C PRO A 287 -6.62 14.49 -1.33
N ALA A 288 -5.70 13.88 -2.08
CA ALA A 288 -4.69 12.97 -1.51
C ALA A 288 -3.88 13.61 -0.36
N LYS A 289 -3.59 14.92 -0.45
CA LYS A 289 -2.87 15.66 0.61
C LYS A 289 -3.63 15.65 1.93
N GLN A 290 -4.92 15.96 1.91
CA GLN A 290 -5.77 15.99 3.12
C GLN A 290 -5.97 14.58 3.69
N PHE A 291 -6.18 13.56 2.84
CA PHE A 291 -6.28 12.19 3.29
C PHE A 291 -4.98 11.70 3.96
N ALA A 292 -3.82 11.96 3.32
CA ALA A 292 -2.52 11.67 3.90
C ALA A 292 -2.30 12.40 5.24
N ARG A 293 -2.75 13.66 5.32
CA ARG A 293 -2.68 14.45 6.54
C ARG A 293 -3.53 13.85 7.66
N ALA A 294 -4.73 13.35 7.34
CA ALA A 294 -5.58 12.65 8.31
C ALA A 294 -4.90 11.39 8.88
N ILE A 295 -4.27 10.60 8.03
CA ILE A 295 -3.48 9.44 8.47
C ILE A 295 -2.36 9.89 9.42
N ALA A 296 -1.59 10.93 9.07
CA ALA A 296 -0.49 11.42 9.88
C ALA A 296 -0.95 12.01 11.23
N LEU A 297 -2.10 12.68 11.25
CA LEU A 297 -2.68 13.30 12.46
C LEU A 297 -3.27 12.29 13.44
N THR A 298 -3.56 11.06 13.01
CA THR A 298 -4.24 10.08 13.87
C THR A 298 -3.47 9.83 15.18
N GLY A 299 -2.15 9.74 15.15
CA GLY A 299 -1.28 9.71 16.33
C GLY A 299 -1.52 8.56 17.31
N SER A 300 -2.48 7.68 17.05
CA SER A 300 -2.86 6.54 17.89
C SER A 300 -3.32 5.36 17.04
N THR A 301 -3.61 4.24 17.71
CA THR A 301 -4.16 3.04 17.05
C THR A 301 -5.69 3.00 17.06
N LYS A 302 -6.37 4.06 17.52
CA LYS A 302 -7.82 4.06 17.70
C LYS A 302 -8.54 4.61 16.47
N ALA A 303 -9.53 3.90 15.97
CA ALA A 303 -10.32 4.32 14.82
C ALA A 303 -11.10 5.62 15.07
N ILE A 304 -11.52 5.88 16.30
CA ILE A 304 -12.20 7.13 16.66
C ILE A 304 -11.27 8.35 16.54
N ASP A 305 -9.97 8.18 16.81
CA ASP A 305 -9.00 9.26 16.66
C ASP A 305 -8.70 9.52 15.17
N PHE A 306 -8.77 8.49 14.32
CA PHE A 306 -8.74 8.69 12.87
C PHE A 306 -9.95 9.50 12.37
N ALA A 307 -11.15 9.25 12.90
CA ALA A 307 -12.32 10.04 12.53
C ALA A 307 -12.17 11.53 12.88
N ARG A 308 -11.55 11.84 14.02
CA ARG A 308 -11.20 13.22 14.41
C ARG A 308 -10.15 13.79 13.47
N ALA A 309 -9.09 13.03 13.20
CA ALA A 309 -8.00 13.43 12.31
C ALA A 309 -8.50 13.73 10.88
N VAL A 310 -9.53 13.03 10.39
CA VAL A 310 -10.18 13.35 9.10
C VAL A 310 -10.83 14.74 9.15
N VAL A 311 -11.52 15.10 10.23
CA VAL A 311 -12.13 16.42 10.41
C VAL A 311 -11.06 17.50 10.57
N ASP A 312 -10.02 17.25 11.35
CA ASP A 312 -8.92 18.18 11.56
C ASP A 312 -8.19 18.48 10.25
N ALA A 313 -7.83 17.45 9.49
CA ALA A 313 -7.18 17.60 8.17
C ALA A 313 -8.07 18.35 7.17
N ALA A 314 -9.39 18.13 7.21
CA ALA A 314 -10.36 18.84 6.39
C ALA A 314 -10.47 20.33 6.74
N SER A 315 -10.11 20.71 7.97
CA SER A 315 -10.21 22.08 8.50
C SER A 315 -8.92 22.89 8.36
N GLU A 316 -7.79 22.26 8.04
CA GLU A 316 -6.49 22.95 7.95
C GLU A 316 -6.37 23.87 6.73
N GLU A 317 -6.94 23.47 5.59
CA GLU A 317 -6.84 24.19 4.32
C GLU A 317 -8.16 24.11 3.54
N SER A 318 -8.40 25.08 2.69
CA SER A 318 -9.50 25.01 1.73
C SER A 318 -9.24 23.90 0.69
N TRP A 319 -10.25 23.11 0.41
CA TRP A 319 -10.17 22.03 -0.57
C TRP A 319 -11.48 21.84 -1.33
N THR A 320 -11.37 21.27 -2.53
CA THR A 320 -12.50 20.94 -3.37
C THR A 320 -12.86 19.46 -3.20
N VAL A 321 -14.13 19.20 -2.94
CA VAL A 321 -14.66 17.84 -2.78
C VAL A 321 -14.60 17.09 -4.10
N ARG A 322 -14.03 15.92 -4.08
CA ARG A 322 -14.14 14.97 -5.17
C ARG A 322 -15.42 14.16 -4.99
N VAL A 323 -16.43 14.43 -5.81
CA VAL A 323 -17.66 13.63 -5.77
C VAL A 323 -17.36 12.27 -6.39
N PRO A 324 -17.45 11.15 -5.65
CA PRO A 324 -17.13 9.83 -6.19
C PRO A 324 -18.11 9.48 -7.32
N TYR A 325 -17.62 8.76 -8.33
CA TYR A 325 -18.47 8.26 -9.42
C TYR A 325 -19.68 7.50 -8.88
N GLY A 326 -20.86 7.80 -9.41
CA GLY A 326 -22.12 7.24 -8.95
C GLY A 326 -22.76 7.96 -7.75
N PHE A 327 -22.14 9.03 -7.27
CA PHE A 327 -22.71 9.93 -6.23
C PHE A 327 -23.10 11.31 -6.75
N GLU A 328 -22.99 11.54 -8.06
CA GLU A 328 -23.46 12.75 -8.70
C GLU A 328 -24.97 12.92 -8.47
N GLY A 329 -25.37 14.11 -8.04
CA GLY A 329 -26.76 14.39 -7.72
C GLY A 329 -27.30 13.73 -6.46
N LYS A 330 -26.48 12.99 -5.71
CA LYS A 330 -26.86 12.34 -4.44
C LYS A 330 -26.42 13.13 -3.22
N ARG A 331 -26.91 12.71 -2.07
CA ARG A 331 -26.48 13.24 -0.78
C ARG A 331 -25.17 12.60 -0.38
N ILE A 332 -24.23 13.41 0.11
CA ILE A 332 -22.94 12.97 0.63
C ILE A 332 -22.62 13.66 1.95
N TRP A 333 -21.81 13.03 2.78
CA TRP A 333 -21.38 13.60 4.06
C TRP A 333 -19.96 14.14 3.92
N LEU A 334 -19.71 15.34 4.45
CA LEU A 334 -18.43 16.03 4.42
C LEU A 334 -17.90 16.27 5.83
N PRO A 335 -16.62 15.98 6.10
CA PRO A 335 -15.96 16.39 7.34
C PRO A 335 -15.69 17.89 7.25
N VAL A 336 -16.25 18.68 8.15
CA VAL A 336 -16.11 20.12 8.09
C VAL A 336 -15.63 20.76 9.38
N GLY A 337 -15.87 20.14 10.54
CA GLY A 337 -15.54 20.78 11.82
C GLY A 337 -16.12 22.18 11.90
N LYS A 338 -15.25 23.19 12.01
CA LYS A 338 -15.61 24.62 12.02
C LYS A 338 -15.58 25.26 10.62
N ALA A 339 -15.17 24.52 9.60
CA ALA A 339 -15.05 25.01 8.23
C ALA A 339 -16.44 25.31 7.62
N LYS A 340 -16.45 26.17 6.61
CA LYS A 340 -17.66 26.51 5.86
C LYS A 340 -17.71 25.70 4.57
N VAL A 341 -18.93 25.32 4.16
CA VAL A 341 -19.19 24.68 2.86
C VAL A 341 -19.75 25.71 1.91
N SER A 342 -19.21 25.76 0.69
CA SER A 342 -19.74 26.56 -0.42
C SER A 342 -19.97 25.67 -1.64
N GLY A 343 -20.90 26.07 -2.50
CA GLY A 343 -21.28 25.32 -3.71
C GLY A 343 -22.29 24.19 -3.46
N ALA A 344 -22.79 24.04 -2.22
CA ALA A 344 -23.85 23.08 -1.90
C ALA A 344 -24.76 23.57 -0.75
N THR A 345 -25.95 23.03 -0.71
CA THR A 345 -26.90 23.25 0.40
C THR A 345 -26.67 22.21 1.49
N ILE A 346 -26.51 22.64 2.73
CA ILE A 346 -26.42 21.77 3.90
C ILE A 346 -27.81 21.25 4.23
N LEU A 347 -28.00 19.94 4.27
CA LEU A 347 -29.24 19.24 4.53
C LEU A 347 -29.35 18.75 5.97
N ALA A 348 -28.24 18.32 6.56
CA ALA A 348 -28.17 17.79 7.91
C ALA A 348 -26.79 17.98 8.53
N ARG A 349 -26.72 17.85 9.87
CA ARG A 349 -25.43 17.81 10.62
C ARG A 349 -25.41 16.62 11.57
N LYS A 350 -24.21 16.04 11.75
CA LYS A 350 -23.93 14.99 12.71
C LYS A 350 -22.54 15.25 13.31
N GLY A 351 -22.52 15.94 14.44
CA GLY A 351 -21.28 16.47 15.00
C GLY A 351 -20.56 17.38 14.01
N ASP A 352 -19.30 17.08 13.73
CA ASP A 352 -18.43 17.80 12.80
C ASP A 352 -18.63 17.45 11.32
N TRP A 353 -19.66 16.66 11.01
CA TRP A 353 -20.00 16.24 9.66
C TRP A 353 -21.28 16.91 9.18
N VAL A 354 -21.31 17.29 7.91
CA VAL A 354 -22.51 17.85 7.27
C VAL A 354 -22.92 17.00 6.07
N GLN A 355 -24.21 16.80 5.91
CA GLN A 355 -24.76 16.22 4.70
C GLN A 355 -25.09 17.32 3.70
N VAL A 356 -24.65 17.15 2.47
CA VAL A 356 -24.92 18.09 1.38
C VAL A 356 -25.47 17.35 0.17
N GLN A 357 -26.21 18.09 -0.68
CA GLN A 357 -26.59 17.61 -2.01
C GLN A 357 -25.44 17.88 -2.97
N ALA A 358 -24.91 16.85 -3.61
CA ALA A 358 -23.92 17.02 -4.67
C ALA A 358 -24.60 17.59 -5.93
N GLY A 359 -24.35 18.85 -6.21
CA GLY A 359 -24.89 19.58 -7.37
C GLY A 359 -23.89 19.63 -8.54
N PRO A 360 -24.22 20.36 -9.60
CA PRO A 360 -23.32 20.56 -10.76
C PRO A 360 -22.14 21.48 -10.44
N GLN A 361 -22.24 22.27 -9.36
CA GLN A 361 -21.17 23.19 -8.95
C GLN A 361 -20.15 22.48 -8.09
N PRO A 362 -18.86 22.86 -8.20
CA PRO A 362 -17.83 22.36 -7.29
C PRO A 362 -18.16 22.68 -5.84
N ILE A 363 -18.09 21.69 -4.97
CA ILE A 363 -18.26 21.87 -3.54
C ILE A 363 -16.89 22.15 -2.94
N THR A 364 -16.80 23.23 -2.16
CA THR A 364 -15.55 23.62 -1.49
C THR A 364 -15.78 23.69 0.01
N VAL A 365 -14.83 23.13 0.77
CA VAL A 365 -14.72 23.26 2.24
C VAL A 365 -13.62 24.27 2.54
N ARG A 366 -13.89 25.26 3.39
CA ARG A 366 -12.98 26.40 3.68
C ARG A 366 -12.90 26.69 5.16
#